data_259711c7d5389cf0fc8d539667d4be6a
#
_entry.id   259711c7d5389cf0fc8d539667d4be6a
#
_cell.length_a   1.000
_cell.length_b   1.000
_cell.length_c   1.000
_cell.angle_alpha   90.00
_cell.angle_beta   90.00
_cell.angle_gamma   90.00
#
_symmetry.space_group_name_H-M   'P 1'
#
loop_
_entity.id
_entity.type
_entity.pdbx_description
1 polymer ?
#
loop_
_entity_poly.entity_id
_entity_poly.type
_entity_poly.pdbx_seq_one_letter_code
_entity_poly.pdbx_strand_id
1 'polypeptide(L)'
;MTDLTRCLGFRSSAKLARAFAIVAALAAAISGGTADAAATLDHAPYGTTQGGQAVDIFTMTNDHGLRLRFLSYGGVITEIDVPDRAGRVEDIALGLRTLRDYETLPGHFGAITGRYANRIGGAQFTLNGQTYHLIANNGPNTLHGGPNALDHQSWTVSPTQAPDGVAATLSYVSPDGDQNFPGTLTTHVTYTLTNDNALRVDYAVSTDKDTVINFTNHSYFNLAGNGSGSVADQTLLVNADRYTPITPDLIPTGEIAPVEGTPLDFRHMLPIGARLSSAFQQMVYAHGYDHNFVLNKGPGDSLTFAARAYDPRSGRVIDCFTTEPAVQVYTSNGMNGSVVGSSGTTYRQTEGFTLETQHFPDSPNKPNFPTTELKPGQEFHSTTIFRFATDAPLPSLPR
;
A
#
# COMPACT_ATOMS: atom_id res chain seq x y z
N MET A 1 -14.55 81.03 -52.50
CA MET A 1 -13.63 82.13 -52.93
C MET A 1 -12.28 81.43 -52.94
N THR A 2 -11.89 81.05 -54.11
CA THR A 2 -10.74 81.55 -54.90
C THR A 2 -9.43 81.12 -54.29
N ASP A 3 -8.51 80.55 -54.91
CA ASP A 3 -8.18 80.27 -56.29
C ASP A 3 -6.75 79.70 -56.34
N LEU A 4 -6.48 78.69 -57.12
CA LEU A 4 -5.44 78.67 -58.14
C LEU A 4 -4.00 79.08 -57.72
N THR A 5 -2.88 78.45 -58.04
CA THR A 5 -2.45 77.94 -59.38
C THR A 5 -1.06 77.33 -59.24
N ARG A 6 -0.78 76.20 -59.93
CA ARG A 6 0.30 75.98 -60.89
C ARG A 6 1.76 76.28 -60.45
N CYS A 7 2.77 75.48 -60.74
CA CYS A 7 3.25 74.93 -62.04
C CYS A 7 4.46 74.04 -61.79
N LEU A 8 4.54 72.98 -62.56
CA LEU A 8 5.64 72.52 -63.41
C LEU A 8 7.07 72.52 -62.81
N GLY A 9 7.85 71.55 -62.81
CA GLY A 9 8.11 70.47 -63.74
C GLY A 9 9.57 70.07 -63.68
N PHE A 10 9.89 69.01 -64.14
CA PHE A 10 11.07 68.49 -64.82
C PHE A 10 11.64 67.21 -64.26
N ARG A 11 11.78 66.32 -65.18
CA ARG A 11 12.28 64.95 -65.23
C ARG A 11 13.73 64.82 -64.74
N SER A 12 14.05 63.73 -64.08
CA SER A 12 15.22 62.94 -64.52
C SER A 12 15.12 61.51 -64.02
N SER A 13 15.27 60.62 -64.95
CA SER A 13 15.33 59.16 -64.79
C SER A 13 16.64 58.72 -64.26
N ALA A 14 16.64 57.80 -63.32
CA ALA A 14 17.72 56.84 -63.15
C ALA A 14 17.24 55.57 -62.43
N LYS A 15 17.12 54.58 -63.16
CA LYS A 15 17.27 53.12 -63.02
C LYS A 15 17.42 52.51 -61.65
N LEU A 16 16.47 51.67 -61.34
CA LEU A 16 16.54 50.27 -60.90
C LEU A 16 17.78 49.81 -60.10
N ALA A 17 17.53 49.39 -58.90
CA ALA A 17 18.04 48.10 -58.41
C ALA A 17 17.04 47.54 -57.38
N ARG A 18 16.29 46.50 -57.76
CA ARG A 18 15.49 45.69 -56.84
C ARG A 18 16.44 44.77 -56.05
N ALA A 19 16.59 44.99 -54.78
CA ALA A 19 17.13 44.01 -53.84
C ALA A 19 15.97 43.35 -53.12
N PHE A 20 15.64 42.11 -53.49
CA PHE A 20 14.76 41.22 -52.76
C PHE A 20 15.52 40.76 -51.50
N ALA A 21 15.18 41.31 -50.34
CA ALA A 21 15.57 40.73 -49.09
C ALA A 21 14.63 39.56 -48.75
N ILE A 22 15.10 38.35 -48.98
CA ILE A 22 14.44 37.13 -48.49
C ILE A 22 14.72 37.07 -46.97
N VAL A 23 13.70 37.40 -46.18
CA VAL A 23 13.69 37.10 -44.75
C VAL A 23 13.38 35.62 -44.62
N ALA A 24 14.41 34.76 -44.50
CA ALA A 24 14.28 33.39 -44.07
C ALA A 24 13.97 33.40 -42.55
N ALA A 25 12.70 33.26 -42.20
CA ALA A 25 12.30 32.97 -40.83
C ALA A 25 12.75 31.55 -40.50
N LEU A 26 13.84 31.43 -39.78
CA LEU A 26 14.29 30.18 -39.16
C LEU A 26 13.31 29.88 -38.01
N ALA A 27 12.26 29.07 -38.27
CA ALA A 27 11.45 28.46 -37.23
C ALA A 27 12.35 27.42 -36.54
N ALA A 28 13.03 27.81 -35.46
CA ALA A 28 13.58 26.86 -34.51
C ALA A 28 12.41 26.14 -33.87
N ALA A 29 12.13 24.92 -34.31
CA ALA A 29 11.30 24.00 -33.59
C ALA A 29 12.03 23.70 -32.27
N ILE A 30 11.66 24.39 -31.20
CA ILE A 30 11.99 23.98 -29.84
C ILE A 30 11.17 22.71 -29.62
N SER A 31 11.78 21.55 -29.91
CA SER A 31 11.33 20.30 -29.35
C SER A 31 11.58 20.41 -27.83
N GLY A 32 10.58 20.93 -27.13
CA GLY A 32 10.52 20.83 -25.68
C GLY A 32 10.33 19.36 -25.35
N GLY A 33 11.43 18.61 -25.30
CA GLY A 33 11.47 17.38 -24.54
C GLY A 33 11.18 17.78 -23.11
N THR A 34 10.04 17.39 -22.57
CA THR A 34 9.84 17.37 -21.13
C THR A 34 10.95 16.49 -20.59
N ALA A 35 11.96 17.10 -19.96
CA ALA A 35 12.88 16.32 -19.15
C ALA A 35 12.00 15.65 -18.09
N ASP A 36 11.94 14.32 -18.11
CA ASP A 36 11.28 13.58 -17.04
C ASP A 36 11.88 14.07 -15.71
N ALA A 37 11.02 14.47 -14.79
CA ALA A 37 11.48 14.93 -13.49
C ALA A 37 12.17 13.75 -12.80
N ALA A 38 13.37 13.98 -12.23
CA ALA A 38 14.03 12.93 -11.48
C ALA A 38 13.17 12.54 -10.27
N ALA A 39 13.13 11.24 -9.95
CA ALA A 39 12.48 10.77 -8.74
C ALA A 39 13.12 11.39 -7.49
N THR A 40 12.32 11.82 -6.52
CA THR A 40 12.78 12.55 -5.33
C THR A 40 12.30 11.90 -4.04
N LEU A 41 13.10 12.09 -2.97
CA LEU A 41 12.75 11.80 -1.58
C LEU A 41 12.99 13.06 -0.77
N ASP A 42 11.91 13.62 -0.25
CA ASP A 42 11.93 14.77 0.64
C ASP A 42 11.42 14.37 2.04
N HIS A 43 11.77 15.12 3.08
CA HIS A 43 11.21 14.94 4.41
C HIS A 43 11.00 16.27 5.13
N ALA A 44 10.06 16.26 6.08
CA ALA A 44 9.76 17.40 6.95
C ALA A 44 9.34 16.90 8.34
N PRO A 45 9.49 17.73 9.39
CA PRO A 45 8.92 17.43 10.69
C PRO A 45 7.40 17.24 10.59
N TYR A 46 6.87 16.17 11.20
CA TYR A 46 5.44 15.91 11.27
C TYR A 46 4.87 16.16 12.65
N GLY A 47 5.62 15.83 13.69
CA GLY A 47 5.19 16.04 15.07
C GLY A 47 6.13 15.41 16.10
N THR A 48 5.66 15.35 17.34
CA THR A 48 6.35 14.68 18.45
C THR A 48 5.35 13.75 19.12
N THR A 49 5.76 12.50 19.35
CA THR A 49 4.94 11.49 20.04
C THR A 49 4.68 11.90 21.48
N GLN A 50 3.71 11.27 22.14
CA GLN A 50 3.48 11.45 23.59
C GLN A 50 4.72 11.07 24.42
N GLY A 51 5.55 10.15 23.91
CA GLY A 51 6.82 9.76 24.52
C GLY A 51 7.98 10.74 24.26
N GLY A 52 7.74 11.86 23.55
CA GLY A 52 8.76 12.87 23.27
C GLY A 52 9.66 12.57 22.08
N GLN A 53 9.36 11.56 21.27
CA GLN A 53 10.13 11.21 20.07
C GLN A 53 9.70 12.06 18.88
N ALA A 54 10.65 12.64 18.16
CA ALA A 54 10.38 13.37 16.93
C ALA A 54 9.95 12.39 15.82
N VAL A 55 8.97 12.80 15.02
CA VAL A 55 8.44 12.06 13.88
C VAL A 55 8.52 12.94 12.64
N ASP A 56 9.10 12.39 11.59
CA ASP A 56 9.16 13.02 10.27
C ASP A 56 8.16 12.36 9.32
N ILE A 57 7.69 13.16 8.36
CA ILE A 57 6.97 12.69 7.20
C ILE A 57 7.90 12.72 5.99
N PHE A 58 7.94 11.61 5.27
CA PHE A 58 8.71 11.45 4.05
C PHE A 58 7.78 11.51 2.85
N THR A 59 8.25 12.14 1.77
CA THR A 59 7.52 12.23 0.51
C THR A 59 8.39 11.68 -0.60
N MET A 60 7.95 10.60 -1.23
CA MET A 60 8.53 10.03 -2.44
C MET A 60 7.70 10.52 -3.64
N THR A 61 8.37 10.95 -4.70
CA THR A 61 7.74 11.27 -5.98
C THR A 61 8.56 10.60 -7.08
N ASN A 62 7.91 9.82 -7.95
CA ASN A 62 8.58 9.21 -9.09
C ASN A 62 8.66 10.20 -10.27
N ASP A 63 9.33 9.82 -11.36
CA ASP A 63 9.51 10.66 -12.55
C ASP A 63 8.20 10.95 -13.31
N HIS A 64 7.13 10.17 -13.08
CA HIS A 64 5.80 10.38 -13.61
C HIS A 64 4.86 11.19 -12.68
N GLY A 65 5.36 11.63 -11.51
CA GLY A 65 4.62 12.45 -10.55
C GLY A 65 3.68 11.67 -9.64
N LEU A 66 3.73 10.33 -9.62
CA LEU A 66 3.07 9.54 -8.59
C LEU A 66 3.74 9.82 -7.26
N ARG A 67 2.95 10.08 -6.21
CA ARG A 67 3.45 10.48 -4.90
C ARG A 67 3.00 9.52 -3.81
N LEU A 68 3.93 9.19 -2.92
CA LEU A 68 3.73 8.41 -1.71
C LEU A 68 4.22 9.21 -0.51
N ARG A 69 3.45 9.24 0.58
CA ARG A 69 3.90 9.82 1.86
C ARG A 69 3.83 8.80 2.97
N PHE A 70 4.84 8.80 3.83
CA PHE A 70 4.88 7.91 5.00
C PHE A 70 5.58 8.58 6.19
N LEU A 71 5.29 8.09 7.40
CA LEU A 71 5.86 8.57 8.66
C LEU A 71 7.02 7.69 9.12
N SER A 72 7.98 8.28 9.84
CA SER A 72 8.94 7.49 10.62
C SER A 72 8.30 6.77 11.81
N TYR A 73 7.08 7.12 12.22
CA TYR A 73 6.29 6.42 13.23
C TYR A 73 5.47 5.30 12.58
N GLY A 74 5.67 4.04 13.02
CA GLY A 74 4.99 2.86 12.49
C GLY A 74 5.29 2.53 11.03
N GLY A 75 6.16 3.29 10.35
CA GLY A 75 6.30 3.23 8.89
C GLY A 75 5.00 3.52 8.15
N VAL A 76 4.11 4.29 8.78
CA VAL A 76 2.73 4.50 8.33
C VAL A 76 2.69 5.19 6.97
N ILE A 77 2.15 4.52 5.96
CA ILE A 77 1.79 5.15 4.68
C ILE A 77 0.53 5.98 4.89
N THR A 78 0.65 7.30 4.71
CA THR A 78 -0.41 8.26 4.99
C THR A 78 -1.16 8.72 3.76
N GLU A 79 -0.55 8.60 2.56
CA GLU A 79 -1.09 9.14 1.31
C GLU A 79 -0.46 8.41 0.11
N ILE A 80 -1.28 8.08 -0.88
CA ILE A 80 -0.85 7.54 -2.18
C ILE A 80 -1.66 8.25 -3.26
N ASP A 81 -1.01 9.15 -3.98
CA ASP A 81 -1.64 9.97 -5.02
C ASP A 81 -1.57 9.28 -6.37
N VAL A 82 -2.71 8.90 -6.92
CA VAL A 82 -2.81 8.16 -8.19
C VAL A 82 -3.74 8.90 -9.16
N PRO A 83 -3.35 9.09 -10.42
CA PRO A 83 -4.22 9.68 -11.43
C PRO A 83 -5.38 8.74 -11.81
N ASP A 84 -6.55 9.34 -12.11
CA ASP A 84 -7.66 8.63 -12.75
C ASP A 84 -7.52 8.66 -14.29
N ARG A 85 -8.50 8.06 -15.04
CA ARG A 85 -8.52 8.05 -16.49
C ARG A 85 -8.59 9.44 -17.15
N ALA A 86 -8.96 10.48 -16.41
CA ALA A 86 -8.97 11.87 -16.85
C ALA A 86 -7.72 12.64 -16.40
N GLY A 87 -6.75 11.97 -15.76
CA GLY A 87 -5.54 12.56 -15.22
C GLY A 87 -5.73 13.32 -13.89
N ARG A 88 -6.89 13.21 -13.23
CA ARG A 88 -7.11 13.83 -11.93
C ARG A 88 -6.47 12.97 -10.85
N VAL A 89 -5.58 13.57 -10.09
CA VAL A 89 -4.84 12.91 -9.01
C VAL A 89 -5.66 12.96 -7.72
N GLU A 90 -5.80 11.81 -7.05
CA GLU A 90 -6.48 11.66 -5.77
C GLU A 90 -5.67 10.74 -4.85
N ASP A 91 -5.65 11.05 -3.57
CA ASP A 91 -5.17 10.13 -2.54
C ASP A 91 -6.12 8.93 -2.44
N ILE A 92 -5.60 7.72 -2.64
CA ILE A 92 -6.37 6.47 -2.57
C ILE A 92 -6.14 5.70 -1.27
N ALA A 93 -5.29 6.20 -0.37
CA ALA A 93 -5.02 5.58 0.93
C ALA A 93 -5.86 6.25 2.03
N LEU A 94 -6.54 5.46 2.85
CA LEU A 94 -7.19 5.98 4.03
C LEU A 94 -6.13 6.28 5.10
N GLY A 95 -6.08 7.52 5.57
CA GLY A 95 -5.13 8.00 6.58
C GLY A 95 -5.82 8.73 7.73
N LEU A 96 -5.06 9.02 8.78
CA LEU A 96 -5.50 9.80 9.92
C LEU A 96 -4.99 11.25 9.86
N ARG A 97 -5.59 12.14 10.65
CA ARG A 97 -5.36 13.59 10.54
C ARG A 97 -4.09 14.06 11.23
N THR A 98 -3.72 13.43 12.33
CA THR A 98 -2.62 13.87 13.19
C THR A 98 -1.81 12.70 13.71
N LEU A 99 -0.56 12.96 14.13
CA LEU A 99 0.25 11.95 14.81
C LEU A 99 -0.47 11.38 16.03
N ARG A 100 -1.17 12.25 16.79
CA ARG A 100 -1.95 11.82 17.95
C ARG A 100 -3.02 10.80 17.61
N ASP A 101 -3.67 10.95 16.45
CA ASP A 101 -4.66 10.01 15.99
C ASP A 101 -4.01 8.64 15.69
N TYR A 102 -2.84 8.62 15.04
CA TYR A 102 -2.08 7.37 14.82
C TYR A 102 -1.59 6.71 16.13
N GLU A 103 -1.32 7.49 17.18
CA GLU A 103 -0.93 6.94 18.48
C GLU A 103 -2.10 6.35 19.27
N THR A 104 -3.35 6.77 19.02
CA THR A 104 -4.45 6.52 19.95
C THR A 104 -5.70 5.88 19.33
N LEU A 105 -5.91 6.03 18.04
CA LEU A 105 -7.07 5.45 17.36
C LEU A 105 -6.77 4.04 16.84
N PRO A 106 -7.76 3.14 16.87
CA PRO A 106 -7.59 1.80 16.35
C PRO A 106 -7.53 1.78 14.82
N GLY A 107 -7.05 0.67 14.23
CA GLY A 107 -7.20 0.39 12.81
C GLY A 107 -5.90 0.23 12.05
N HIS A 108 -4.72 0.44 12.65
CA HIS A 108 -3.40 0.17 12.05
C HIS A 108 -3.18 0.82 10.67
N PHE A 109 -3.85 1.97 10.40
CA PHE A 109 -3.88 2.65 9.10
C PHE A 109 -2.47 2.81 8.51
N GLY A 110 -2.22 2.16 7.36
CA GLY A 110 -0.99 2.27 6.59
C GLY A 110 0.28 1.71 7.24
N ALA A 111 0.18 1.14 8.45
CA ALA A 111 1.33 0.79 9.27
C ALA A 111 2.03 -0.51 8.82
N ILE A 112 3.32 -0.62 9.16
CA ILE A 112 4.04 -1.89 9.19
C ILE A 112 3.56 -2.66 10.40
N THR A 113 2.89 -3.79 10.21
CA THR A 113 2.46 -4.67 11.30
C THR A 113 3.43 -5.82 11.51
N GLY A 114 3.71 -6.14 12.76
CA GLY A 114 4.67 -7.14 13.25
C GLY A 114 4.88 -6.95 14.75
N ARG A 115 5.65 -7.81 15.47
CA ARG A 115 6.41 -8.97 14.95
C ARG A 115 5.56 -10.00 14.22
N TYR A 116 4.26 -10.12 14.60
CA TYR A 116 3.36 -11.11 14.04
C TYR A 116 2.08 -10.44 13.53
N ALA A 117 2.00 -10.25 12.23
CA ALA A 117 0.82 -9.72 11.56
C ALA A 117 -0.36 -10.67 11.72
N ASN A 118 -1.59 -10.10 11.79
CA ASN A 118 -2.81 -10.81 12.09
C ASN A 118 -2.78 -11.48 13.49
N ARG A 119 -3.53 -12.56 13.71
CA ARG A 119 -3.82 -13.10 15.04
C ARG A 119 -2.96 -14.30 15.43
N ILE A 120 -2.66 -14.39 16.73
CA ILE A 120 -2.21 -15.61 17.42
C ILE A 120 -3.28 -15.95 18.47
N GLY A 121 -3.90 -17.13 18.32
CA GLY A 121 -4.99 -17.61 19.16
C GLY A 121 -4.58 -17.80 20.60
N GLY A 122 -5.45 -17.39 21.55
CA GLY A 122 -5.19 -17.50 22.99
C GLY A 122 -3.99 -16.71 23.49
N ALA A 123 -3.48 -15.77 22.68
CA ALA A 123 -2.26 -15.00 22.97
C ALA A 123 -1.08 -15.88 23.40
N GLN A 124 -0.89 -17.03 22.75
CA GLN A 124 0.22 -17.93 23.07
C GLN A 124 0.62 -18.81 21.88
N PHE A 125 1.86 -19.25 21.91
CA PHE A 125 2.38 -20.28 21.01
C PHE A 125 3.45 -21.12 21.69
N THR A 126 3.68 -22.32 21.16
CA THR A 126 4.77 -23.19 21.65
C THR A 126 5.86 -23.27 20.58
N LEU A 127 7.10 -22.99 20.98
CA LEU A 127 8.29 -23.07 20.13
C LEU A 127 9.36 -23.86 20.88
N ASN A 128 9.91 -24.90 20.26
CA ASN A 128 10.95 -25.75 20.83
C ASN A 128 10.60 -26.30 22.22
N GLY A 129 9.32 -26.67 22.46
CA GLY A 129 8.83 -27.19 23.72
C GLY A 129 8.58 -26.16 24.82
N GLN A 130 8.86 -24.88 24.57
CA GLN A 130 8.55 -23.77 25.47
C GLN A 130 7.30 -23.05 25.00
N THR A 131 6.35 -22.80 25.90
CA THR A 131 5.17 -21.97 25.64
C THR A 131 5.48 -20.52 26.00
N TYR A 132 5.22 -19.63 25.03
CA TYR A 132 5.31 -18.17 25.17
C TYR A 132 3.91 -17.58 25.30
N HIS A 133 3.68 -16.78 26.32
CA HIS A 133 2.42 -16.07 26.56
C HIS A 133 2.59 -14.62 26.16
N LEU A 134 1.91 -14.22 25.09
CA LEU A 134 1.94 -12.88 24.53
C LEU A 134 0.98 -11.95 25.27
N ILE A 135 1.02 -10.67 24.93
CA ILE A 135 0.05 -9.69 25.44
C ILE A 135 -1.21 -9.74 24.56
N ALA A 136 -2.35 -10.05 25.19
CA ALA A 136 -3.63 -10.05 24.50
C ALA A 136 -4.11 -8.60 24.30
N ASN A 137 -4.52 -8.27 23.05
CA ASN A 137 -5.06 -6.97 22.67
C ASN A 137 -6.31 -7.06 21.78
N ASN A 138 -6.77 -8.29 21.49
CA ASN A 138 -7.97 -8.55 20.70
C ASN A 138 -8.80 -9.67 21.36
N GLY A 139 -9.56 -9.33 22.41
CA GLY A 139 -10.17 -10.33 23.27
C GLY A 139 -9.11 -11.21 23.91
N PRO A 140 -9.22 -12.56 23.82
CA PRO A 140 -8.20 -13.46 24.36
C PRO A 140 -6.95 -13.61 23.48
N ASN A 141 -6.93 -12.99 22.30
CA ASN A 141 -5.93 -13.20 21.26
C ASN A 141 -4.93 -12.04 21.19
N THR A 142 -3.76 -12.28 20.62
CA THR A 142 -2.84 -11.23 20.19
C THR A 142 -3.13 -10.89 18.73
N LEU A 143 -3.22 -9.60 18.42
CA LEU A 143 -3.41 -9.06 17.07
C LEU A 143 -2.24 -8.14 16.73
N HIS A 144 -1.69 -8.28 15.52
CA HIS A 144 -0.64 -7.44 14.93
C HIS A 144 0.58 -7.20 15.82
N GLY A 145 0.96 -8.23 16.63
CA GLY A 145 2.16 -8.18 17.47
C GLY A 145 1.91 -7.66 18.89
N GLY A 146 0.70 -7.19 19.23
CA GLY A 146 0.36 -6.72 20.58
C GLY A 146 0.05 -5.22 20.65
N PRO A 147 -0.24 -4.70 21.85
CA PRO A 147 -0.77 -3.33 22.01
C PRO A 147 0.26 -2.21 21.77
N ASN A 148 1.55 -2.51 21.81
CA ASN A 148 2.63 -1.54 21.54
C ASN A 148 3.65 -2.16 20.55
N ALA A 149 3.13 -2.69 19.46
CA ALA A 149 3.90 -3.40 18.46
C ALA A 149 4.64 -2.44 17.48
N LEU A 150 5.10 -2.94 16.36
CA LEU A 150 5.96 -2.20 15.41
C LEU A 150 5.27 -0.97 14.80
N ASP A 151 3.96 -0.99 14.70
CA ASP A 151 3.11 0.11 14.24
C ASP A 151 3.07 1.31 15.21
N HIS A 152 3.49 1.10 16.46
CA HIS A 152 3.59 2.14 17.51
C HIS A 152 5.03 2.55 17.79
N GLN A 153 5.99 2.18 16.96
CA GLN A 153 7.40 2.50 17.16
C GLN A 153 7.90 3.58 16.21
N SER A 154 8.90 4.36 16.68
CA SER A 154 9.62 5.29 15.82
C SER A 154 10.77 4.55 15.13
N TRP A 155 10.79 4.60 13.81
CA TRP A 155 11.78 3.95 12.96
C TRP A 155 12.84 4.96 12.51
N THR A 156 14.07 4.50 12.39
CA THR A 156 15.12 5.27 11.71
C THR A 156 14.94 5.12 10.21
N VAL A 157 14.82 6.23 9.49
CA VAL A 157 14.63 6.23 8.04
C VAL A 157 15.90 6.75 7.36
N SER A 158 16.38 6.03 6.37
CA SER A 158 17.55 6.38 5.59
C SER A 158 17.28 6.27 4.08
N PRO A 159 17.70 7.25 3.25
CA PRO A 159 17.66 7.10 1.80
C PRO A 159 18.41 5.85 1.37
N THR A 160 17.87 5.14 0.39
CA THR A 160 18.43 3.91 -0.17
C THR A 160 18.53 4.03 -1.68
N GLN A 161 19.53 3.41 -2.28
CA GLN A 161 19.69 3.39 -3.74
C GLN A 161 18.58 2.52 -4.35
N ALA A 162 17.92 3.06 -5.39
CA ALA A 162 16.97 2.33 -6.23
C ALA A 162 17.43 2.44 -7.69
N PRO A 163 17.55 1.32 -8.42
CA PRO A 163 17.93 1.36 -9.84
C PRO A 163 16.90 2.06 -10.71
N ASP A 164 15.64 2.05 -10.27
CA ASP A 164 14.47 2.60 -10.98
C ASP A 164 13.51 3.23 -9.97
N GLY A 165 13.58 4.56 -9.81
CA GLY A 165 12.75 5.30 -8.89
C GLY A 165 13.49 5.81 -7.65
N VAL A 166 12.79 5.84 -6.51
CA VAL A 166 13.29 6.39 -5.24
C VAL A 166 12.98 5.42 -4.09
N ALA A 167 13.92 5.25 -3.16
CA ALA A 167 13.76 4.33 -2.03
C ALA A 167 14.20 4.91 -0.69
N ALA A 168 13.62 4.38 0.39
CA ALA A 168 14.03 4.62 1.77
C ALA A 168 13.91 3.33 2.58
N THR A 169 14.92 3.07 3.42
CA THR A 169 14.92 1.95 4.36
C THR A 169 14.57 2.44 5.76
N LEU A 170 13.54 1.85 6.33
CA LEU A 170 13.11 2.01 7.70
C LEU A 170 13.74 0.89 8.53
N SER A 171 14.41 1.23 9.63
CA SER A 171 15.10 0.27 10.49
C SER A 171 14.61 0.38 11.92
N TYR A 172 14.33 -0.76 12.54
CA TYR A 172 13.95 -0.86 13.94
C TYR A 172 14.52 -2.13 14.57
N VAL A 173 14.94 -2.03 15.83
CA VAL A 173 15.38 -3.17 16.63
C VAL A 173 14.39 -3.36 17.78
N SER A 174 13.61 -4.42 17.71
CA SER A 174 12.67 -4.84 18.76
C SER A 174 13.43 -5.74 19.74
N PRO A 175 13.57 -5.34 21.03
CA PRO A 175 14.39 -6.08 22.00
C PRO A 175 13.80 -7.45 22.36
N ASP A 176 14.64 -8.33 22.89
CA ASP A 176 14.20 -9.62 23.43
C ASP A 176 13.13 -9.42 24.51
N GLY A 177 12.01 -10.12 24.38
CA GLY A 177 10.85 -9.99 25.26
C GLY A 177 9.89 -8.86 24.93
N ASP A 178 10.13 -8.11 23.86
CA ASP A 178 9.17 -7.09 23.38
C ASP A 178 7.83 -7.75 23.03
N GLN A 179 6.73 -7.23 23.60
CA GLN A 179 5.39 -7.83 23.55
C GLN A 179 5.36 -9.33 23.97
N ASN A 180 6.37 -9.77 24.74
CA ASN A 180 6.63 -11.14 25.18
C ASN A 180 7.09 -12.11 24.07
N PHE A 181 7.47 -11.64 22.90
CA PHE A 181 8.13 -12.47 21.88
C PHE A 181 9.59 -12.71 22.23
N PRO A 182 10.13 -13.93 22.00
CA PRO A 182 11.54 -14.22 22.23
C PRO A 182 12.44 -13.62 21.16
N GLY A 183 13.66 -13.31 21.54
CA GLY A 183 14.77 -12.86 20.70
C GLY A 183 14.73 -11.36 20.38
N THR A 184 15.92 -10.78 20.21
CA THR A 184 16.08 -9.47 19.63
C THR A 184 15.82 -9.56 18.14
N LEU A 185 14.90 -8.75 17.60
CA LEU A 185 14.54 -8.75 16.19
C LEU A 185 15.06 -7.49 15.51
N THR A 186 15.98 -7.65 14.56
CA THR A 186 16.45 -6.56 13.71
C THR A 186 15.62 -6.56 12.43
N THR A 187 14.93 -5.46 12.18
CA THR A 187 14.00 -5.34 11.06
C THR A 187 14.39 -4.17 10.16
N HIS A 188 14.46 -4.44 8.87
CA HIS A 188 14.60 -3.44 7.82
C HIS A 188 13.42 -3.57 6.87
N VAL A 189 12.72 -2.46 6.62
CA VAL A 189 11.64 -2.39 5.63
C VAL A 189 12.00 -1.32 4.62
N THR A 190 12.12 -1.69 3.36
CA THR A 190 12.45 -0.74 2.30
C THR A 190 11.20 -0.44 1.47
N TYR A 191 10.81 0.82 1.46
CA TYR A 191 9.82 1.34 0.53
C TYR A 191 10.54 1.84 -0.72
N THR A 192 10.13 1.35 -1.88
CA THR A 192 10.59 1.83 -3.18
C THR A 192 9.40 2.28 -4.00
N LEU A 193 9.37 3.54 -4.41
CA LEU A 193 8.43 4.05 -5.39
C LEU A 193 9.14 4.02 -6.75
N THR A 194 8.70 3.09 -7.60
CA THR A 194 9.34 2.86 -8.91
C THR A 194 8.79 3.79 -9.99
N ASN A 195 9.56 3.98 -11.05
CA ASN A 195 9.13 4.81 -12.19
C ASN A 195 8.04 4.13 -13.04
N ASP A 196 7.82 2.82 -12.90
CA ASP A 196 6.65 2.12 -13.49
C ASP A 196 5.38 2.18 -12.62
N ASN A 197 5.32 3.17 -11.69
CA ASN A 197 4.20 3.46 -10.81
C ASN A 197 3.86 2.31 -9.84
N ALA A 198 4.85 1.72 -9.23
CA ALA A 198 4.64 0.72 -8.21
C ALA A 198 5.26 1.13 -6.85
N LEU A 199 4.54 0.83 -5.77
CA LEU A 199 5.10 0.77 -4.43
C LEU A 199 5.57 -0.66 -4.19
N ARG A 200 6.88 -0.82 -4.04
CA ARG A 200 7.50 -2.06 -3.60
C ARG A 200 7.85 -1.96 -2.11
N VAL A 201 7.47 -2.96 -1.35
CA VAL A 201 7.77 -3.10 0.08
C VAL A 201 8.61 -4.35 0.26
N ASP A 202 9.87 -4.18 0.64
CA ASP A 202 10.79 -5.28 0.93
C ASP A 202 11.04 -5.36 2.43
N TYR A 203 10.92 -6.56 2.97
CA TYR A 203 11.24 -6.88 4.37
C TYR A 203 12.52 -7.69 4.41
N ALA A 204 13.42 -7.34 5.33
CA ALA A 204 14.62 -8.10 5.69
C ALA A 204 14.70 -8.18 7.22
N VAL A 205 14.64 -9.38 7.79
CA VAL A 205 14.49 -9.57 9.24
C VAL A 205 15.42 -10.65 9.73
N SER A 206 16.14 -10.38 10.82
CA SER A 206 17.01 -11.34 11.51
C SER A 206 16.77 -11.35 13.01
N THR A 207 17.19 -12.42 13.69
CA THR A 207 17.01 -12.61 15.12
C THR A 207 18.26 -13.23 15.79
N ASP A 208 18.41 -13.02 17.10
CA ASP A 208 19.43 -13.65 17.94
C ASP A 208 18.96 -14.91 18.67
N LYS A 209 17.63 -15.19 18.65
CA LYS A 209 17.01 -16.40 19.23
C LYS A 209 15.90 -16.91 18.33
N ASP A 210 15.56 -18.20 18.44
CA ASP A 210 14.39 -18.75 17.76
C ASP A 210 13.14 -17.96 18.14
N THR A 211 12.40 -17.52 17.15
CA THR A 211 11.18 -16.72 17.30
C THR A 211 10.18 -17.03 16.20
N VAL A 212 8.99 -16.42 16.26
CA VAL A 212 7.99 -16.48 15.19
C VAL A 212 7.78 -15.08 14.64
N ILE A 213 7.64 -14.97 13.31
CA ILE A 213 7.45 -13.68 12.62
C ILE A 213 6.35 -13.78 11.59
N ASN A 214 5.69 -12.67 11.34
CA ASN A 214 4.81 -12.44 10.21
C ASN A 214 4.72 -10.93 9.99
N PHE A 215 4.93 -10.45 8.77
CA PHE A 215 4.94 -9.03 8.47
C PHE A 215 3.94 -8.71 7.37
N THR A 216 3.34 -7.53 7.45
CA THR A 216 2.53 -6.97 6.35
C THR A 216 2.49 -5.45 6.46
N ASN A 217 2.04 -4.78 5.38
CA ASN A 217 1.63 -3.38 5.39
C ASN A 217 0.10 -3.30 5.42
N HIS A 218 -0.44 -2.54 6.36
CA HIS A 218 -1.88 -2.44 6.62
C HIS A 218 -2.51 -1.20 5.96
N SER A 219 -2.14 -0.91 4.70
CA SER A 219 -2.78 0.18 3.96
C SER A 219 -4.21 -0.17 3.61
N TYR A 220 -5.12 0.76 3.91
CA TYR A 220 -6.50 0.71 3.43
C TYR A 220 -6.58 1.50 2.12
N PHE A 221 -7.21 0.91 1.12
CA PHE A 221 -7.37 1.51 -0.20
C PHE A 221 -8.83 1.86 -0.49
N ASN A 222 -9.03 3.00 -1.15
CA ASN A 222 -10.26 3.33 -1.84
C ASN A 222 -9.92 3.97 -3.19
N LEU A 223 -10.10 3.23 -4.28
CA LEU A 223 -9.68 3.67 -5.62
C LEU A 223 -10.51 4.84 -6.18
N ALA A 224 -11.66 5.13 -5.56
CA ALA A 224 -12.45 6.31 -5.90
C ALA A 224 -11.93 7.60 -5.24
N GLY A 225 -10.97 7.46 -4.31
CA GLY A 225 -10.38 8.52 -3.49
C GLY A 225 -10.70 8.39 -2.02
N ASN A 226 -9.80 8.88 -1.17
CA ASN A 226 -9.95 8.89 0.28
C ASN A 226 -11.16 9.73 0.70
N GLY A 227 -12.08 9.13 1.44
CA GLY A 227 -13.34 9.77 1.86
C GLY A 227 -14.45 9.80 0.80
N SER A 228 -14.29 9.08 -0.31
CA SER A 228 -15.30 8.99 -1.38
C SER A 228 -16.49 8.06 -1.04
N GLY A 229 -16.50 7.45 0.14
CA GLY A 229 -17.53 6.52 0.60
C GLY A 229 -17.20 5.05 0.29
N SER A 230 -18.24 4.24 0.05
CA SER A 230 -18.12 2.79 -0.03
C SER A 230 -17.32 2.29 -1.24
N VAL A 231 -16.51 1.25 -1.02
CA VAL A 231 -15.78 0.49 -2.05
C VAL A 231 -16.63 -0.65 -2.64
N ALA A 232 -17.91 -0.76 -2.29
CA ALA A 232 -18.78 -1.87 -2.68
C ALA A 232 -18.91 -2.05 -4.20
N ASP A 233 -18.85 -0.96 -4.97
CA ASP A 233 -18.93 -0.96 -6.44
C ASP A 233 -17.55 -1.21 -7.11
N GLN A 234 -16.46 -1.15 -6.35
CA GLN A 234 -15.13 -1.52 -6.84
C GLN A 234 -15.05 -3.02 -7.00
N THR A 235 -14.33 -3.48 -8.01
CA THR A 235 -14.23 -4.92 -8.29
C THR A 235 -12.91 -5.48 -7.79
N LEU A 236 -12.96 -6.73 -7.33
CA LEU A 236 -11.81 -7.47 -6.80
C LEU A 236 -11.67 -8.80 -7.53
N LEU A 237 -10.44 -9.19 -7.80
CA LEU A 237 -10.01 -10.53 -8.17
C LEU A 237 -8.90 -10.96 -7.23
N VAL A 238 -8.96 -12.18 -6.72
CA VAL A 238 -7.92 -12.80 -5.90
C VAL A 238 -7.46 -14.10 -6.55
N ASN A 239 -6.17 -14.25 -6.76
CA ASN A 239 -5.55 -15.43 -7.34
C ASN A 239 -5.43 -16.56 -6.29
N ALA A 240 -6.57 -17.06 -5.83
CA ALA A 240 -6.63 -18.10 -4.81
C ALA A 240 -7.83 -19.04 -5.02
N ASP A 241 -7.58 -20.34 -5.02
CA ASP A 241 -8.62 -21.36 -5.05
C ASP A 241 -9.09 -21.77 -3.65
N ARG A 242 -8.36 -21.34 -2.62
CA ARG A 242 -8.57 -21.75 -1.23
C ARG A 242 -8.43 -20.59 -0.27
N TYR A 243 -9.00 -20.74 0.92
CA TYR A 243 -8.90 -19.83 2.05
C TYR A 243 -8.79 -20.60 3.37
N THR A 244 -8.43 -19.94 4.44
CA THR A 244 -8.46 -20.53 5.79
C THR A 244 -9.75 -20.11 6.51
N PRO A 245 -10.70 -21.05 6.78
CA PRO A 245 -11.90 -20.76 7.56
C PRO A 245 -11.57 -20.33 8.98
N ILE A 246 -12.39 -19.41 9.51
CA ILE A 246 -12.21 -18.81 10.83
C ILE A 246 -13.30 -19.22 11.82
N THR A 247 -12.98 -19.13 13.09
CA THR A 247 -13.91 -19.20 14.22
C THR A 247 -14.60 -17.85 14.46
N PRO A 248 -15.60 -17.73 15.37
CA PRO A 248 -16.19 -16.43 15.73
C PRO A 248 -15.18 -15.41 16.26
N ASP A 249 -14.04 -15.87 16.85
CA ASP A 249 -12.95 -15.02 17.32
C ASP A 249 -11.93 -14.69 16.21
N LEU A 250 -12.27 -14.98 14.96
CA LEU A 250 -11.47 -14.72 13.76
C LEU A 250 -10.11 -15.47 13.76
N ILE A 251 -10.02 -16.59 14.47
CA ILE A 251 -8.84 -17.47 14.48
C ILE A 251 -9.05 -18.57 13.43
N PRO A 252 -8.06 -18.85 12.55
CA PRO A 252 -8.16 -19.96 11.62
C PRO A 252 -8.40 -21.29 12.32
N THR A 253 -9.33 -22.11 11.75
CA THR A 253 -9.64 -23.44 12.29
C THR A 253 -8.52 -24.46 12.09
N GLY A 254 -7.61 -24.18 11.16
CA GLY A 254 -6.59 -25.12 10.66
C GLY A 254 -6.98 -25.78 9.34
N GLU A 255 -8.22 -25.64 8.92
CA GLU A 255 -8.67 -26.11 7.60
C GLU A 255 -8.17 -25.15 6.49
N ILE A 256 -7.94 -25.71 5.30
CA ILE A 256 -7.72 -25.00 4.05
C ILE A 256 -8.86 -25.40 3.09
N ALA A 257 -9.91 -24.59 3.05
CA ALA A 257 -11.16 -24.87 2.32
C ALA A 257 -11.16 -24.26 0.91
N PRO A 258 -11.93 -24.80 -0.05
CA PRO A 258 -12.10 -24.17 -1.36
C PRO A 258 -12.93 -22.90 -1.28
N VAL A 259 -12.61 -21.91 -2.13
CA VAL A 259 -13.46 -20.71 -2.30
C VAL A 259 -14.66 -20.98 -3.19
N GLU A 260 -14.60 -22.01 -4.05
CA GLU A 260 -15.63 -22.36 -5.01
C GLU A 260 -17.00 -22.57 -4.35
N GLY A 261 -18.03 -21.94 -4.92
CA GLY A 261 -19.39 -22.02 -4.38
C GLY A 261 -19.63 -21.22 -3.10
N THR A 262 -18.64 -20.42 -2.65
CA THR A 262 -18.78 -19.56 -1.46
C THR A 262 -18.79 -18.07 -1.84
N PRO A 263 -19.20 -17.17 -0.94
CA PRO A 263 -19.07 -15.72 -1.14
C PRO A 263 -17.62 -15.25 -1.30
N LEU A 264 -16.64 -16.05 -0.89
CA LEU A 264 -15.22 -15.77 -0.97
C LEU A 264 -14.62 -16.08 -2.37
N ASP A 265 -15.40 -16.55 -3.34
CA ASP A 265 -14.91 -16.87 -4.67
C ASP A 265 -14.66 -15.63 -5.52
N PHE A 266 -13.47 -15.05 -5.39
CA PHE A 266 -12.96 -13.92 -6.19
C PHE A 266 -12.00 -14.36 -7.30
N ARG A 267 -12.07 -15.59 -7.77
CA ARG A 267 -11.26 -16.07 -8.91
C ARG A 267 -11.57 -15.33 -10.22
N HIS A 268 -12.67 -14.60 -10.26
CA HIS A 268 -13.08 -13.69 -11.33
C HIS A 268 -13.37 -12.30 -10.76
N MET A 269 -13.17 -11.26 -11.58
CA MET A 269 -13.48 -9.89 -11.18
C MET A 269 -14.96 -9.75 -10.79
N LEU A 270 -15.21 -9.40 -9.54
CA LEU A 270 -16.56 -9.21 -8.99
C LEU A 270 -16.60 -7.96 -8.12
N PRO A 271 -17.73 -7.23 -8.08
CA PRO A 271 -17.90 -6.14 -7.12
C PRO A 271 -17.70 -6.63 -5.68
N ILE A 272 -16.95 -5.88 -4.89
CA ILE A 272 -16.70 -6.20 -3.47
C ILE A 272 -18.04 -6.34 -2.73
N GLY A 273 -19.00 -5.46 -3.02
CA GLY A 273 -20.32 -5.46 -2.40
C GLY A 273 -21.24 -6.61 -2.77
N ALA A 274 -20.95 -7.35 -3.87
CA ALA A 274 -21.90 -8.31 -4.44
C ALA A 274 -22.37 -9.40 -3.48
N ARG A 275 -21.55 -9.77 -2.50
CA ARG A 275 -21.81 -10.87 -1.57
C ARG A 275 -21.60 -10.52 -0.10
N LEU A 276 -21.40 -9.23 0.24
CA LEU A 276 -21.18 -8.78 1.63
C LEU A 276 -22.30 -9.15 2.58
N SER A 277 -23.54 -9.15 2.11
CA SER A 277 -24.73 -9.48 2.91
C SER A 277 -25.07 -10.97 2.94
N SER A 278 -24.13 -11.85 2.53
CA SER A 278 -24.36 -13.30 2.53
C SER A 278 -24.53 -13.84 3.94
N ALA A 279 -25.51 -14.76 4.12
CA ALA A 279 -25.68 -15.52 5.36
C ALA A 279 -24.65 -16.66 5.55
N PHE A 280 -23.63 -16.75 4.69
CA PHE A 280 -22.55 -17.70 4.85
C PHE A 280 -21.80 -17.47 6.17
N GLN A 281 -21.59 -18.52 6.95
CA GLN A 281 -21.13 -18.43 8.33
C GLN A 281 -19.84 -17.61 8.49
N GLN A 282 -18.92 -17.70 7.54
CA GLN A 282 -17.66 -16.94 7.55
C GLN A 282 -17.89 -15.44 7.41
N MET A 283 -18.85 -15.03 6.56
CA MET A 283 -19.23 -13.62 6.41
C MET A 283 -19.91 -13.08 7.67
N VAL A 284 -20.69 -13.95 8.36
CA VAL A 284 -21.34 -13.60 9.64
C VAL A 284 -20.29 -13.39 10.72
N TYR A 285 -19.28 -14.27 10.84
CA TYR A 285 -18.22 -14.13 11.83
C TYR A 285 -17.38 -12.88 11.62
N ALA A 286 -17.01 -12.59 10.38
CA ALA A 286 -16.17 -11.47 10.03
C ALA A 286 -16.92 -10.14 9.85
N HIS A 287 -18.26 -10.13 9.83
CA HIS A 287 -19.08 -8.98 9.49
C HIS A 287 -18.77 -8.39 8.10
N GLY A 288 -18.31 -9.23 7.17
CA GLY A 288 -17.83 -8.87 5.84
C GLY A 288 -16.68 -9.78 5.43
N TYR A 289 -15.75 -9.28 4.61
CA TYR A 289 -14.50 -10.00 4.34
C TYR A 289 -13.47 -9.64 5.41
N ASP A 290 -12.86 -10.66 6.00
CA ASP A 290 -11.67 -10.61 6.85
C ASP A 290 -11.04 -12.00 6.83
N HIS A 291 -10.55 -12.41 5.64
CA HIS A 291 -10.14 -13.78 5.39
C HIS A 291 -8.79 -13.86 4.71
N ASN A 292 -8.03 -14.87 5.11
CA ASN A 292 -6.75 -15.22 4.53
C ASN A 292 -6.97 -16.14 3.31
N PHE A 293 -6.63 -15.64 2.12
CA PHE A 293 -6.69 -16.35 0.84
C PHE A 293 -5.35 -17.01 0.55
N VAL A 294 -5.35 -18.32 0.33
CA VAL A 294 -4.17 -19.12 0.00
C VAL A 294 -3.87 -18.94 -1.48
N LEU A 295 -2.77 -18.27 -1.81
CA LEU A 295 -2.44 -17.89 -3.17
C LEU A 295 -2.09 -19.11 -4.03
N ASN A 296 -2.54 -19.09 -5.28
CA ASN A 296 -2.14 -20.03 -6.31
C ASN A 296 -0.72 -19.66 -6.78
N LYS A 297 0.31 -20.18 -6.10
CA LYS A 297 1.71 -19.92 -6.44
C LYS A 297 2.50 -21.20 -6.52
N GLY A 298 3.58 -21.17 -7.30
CA GLY A 298 4.55 -22.25 -7.33
C GLY A 298 5.31 -22.40 -6.01
N PRO A 299 6.14 -23.42 -5.88
CA PRO A 299 6.95 -23.62 -4.69
C PRO A 299 7.97 -22.48 -4.51
N GLY A 300 8.31 -22.17 -3.24
CA GLY A 300 9.30 -21.17 -2.85
C GLY A 300 8.79 -19.73 -2.88
N ASP A 301 9.72 -18.79 -2.84
CA ASP A 301 9.48 -17.35 -2.66
C ASP A 301 9.37 -16.59 -3.99
N SER A 302 8.82 -17.24 -5.03
CA SER A 302 8.60 -16.58 -6.31
C SER A 302 7.57 -15.44 -6.17
N LEU A 303 7.88 -14.28 -6.73
CA LEU A 303 6.94 -13.16 -6.82
C LEU A 303 5.74 -13.59 -7.68
N THR A 304 4.56 -13.57 -7.09
CA THR A 304 3.33 -14.09 -7.69
C THR A 304 2.25 -13.00 -7.63
N PHE A 305 1.44 -12.91 -8.69
CA PHE A 305 0.24 -12.09 -8.67
C PHE A 305 -0.72 -12.59 -7.60
N ALA A 306 -1.11 -11.71 -6.68
CA ALA A 306 -2.00 -12.02 -5.56
C ALA A 306 -3.43 -11.56 -5.81
N ALA A 307 -3.62 -10.30 -6.20
CA ALA A 307 -4.94 -9.72 -6.36
C ALA A 307 -4.94 -8.52 -7.31
N ARG A 308 -6.12 -8.20 -7.86
CA ARG A 308 -6.42 -6.92 -8.53
C ARG A 308 -7.65 -6.29 -7.92
N ALA A 309 -7.57 -4.99 -7.62
CA ALA A 309 -8.74 -4.15 -7.40
C ALA A 309 -8.86 -3.14 -8.55
N TYR A 310 -10.10 -2.81 -8.92
CA TYR A 310 -10.41 -1.85 -9.98
C TYR A 310 -11.66 -1.04 -9.63
N ASP A 311 -11.57 0.27 -9.79
CA ASP A 311 -12.74 1.15 -9.70
C ASP A 311 -13.25 1.54 -11.09
N PRO A 312 -14.45 1.09 -11.49
CA PRO A 312 -14.98 1.38 -12.83
C PRO A 312 -15.28 2.86 -13.07
N ARG A 313 -15.42 3.68 -12.02
CA ARG A 313 -15.69 5.11 -12.13
C ARG A 313 -14.44 5.92 -12.45
N SER A 314 -13.38 5.71 -11.68
CA SER A 314 -12.11 6.42 -11.87
C SER A 314 -11.20 5.76 -12.90
N GLY A 315 -11.37 4.46 -13.15
CA GLY A 315 -10.46 3.64 -13.95
C GLY A 315 -9.20 3.20 -13.20
N ARG A 316 -9.04 3.58 -11.92
CA ARG A 316 -7.86 3.21 -11.14
C ARG A 316 -7.80 1.72 -10.87
N VAL A 317 -6.59 1.20 -10.94
CA VAL A 317 -6.25 -0.22 -10.74
C VAL A 317 -5.14 -0.31 -9.69
N ILE A 318 -5.25 -1.29 -8.81
CA ILE A 318 -4.13 -1.81 -8.02
C ILE A 318 -3.93 -3.27 -8.40
N ASP A 319 -2.73 -3.63 -8.86
CA ASP A 319 -2.25 -5.01 -8.96
C ASP A 319 -1.31 -5.28 -7.78
N CYS A 320 -1.63 -6.30 -7.01
CA CYS A 320 -0.81 -6.76 -5.90
C CYS A 320 -0.04 -8.01 -6.31
N PHE A 321 1.28 -8.00 -6.09
CA PHE A 321 2.17 -9.14 -6.26
C PHE A 321 2.93 -9.38 -4.96
N THR A 322 3.24 -10.63 -4.64
CA THR A 322 3.96 -10.94 -3.41
C THR A 322 4.74 -12.25 -3.47
N THR A 323 5.77 -12.34 -2.63
CA THR A 323 6.46 -13.59 -2.32
C THR A 323 5.77 -14.36 -1.20
N GLU A 324 4.83 -13.75 -0.48
CA GLU A 324 4.08 -14.36 0.63
C GLU A 324 3.14 -15.47 0.15
N PRO A 325 2.82 -16.46 1.01
CA PRO A 325 1.94 -17.58 0.64
C PRO A 325 0.46 -17.21 0.57
N ALA A 326 0.07 -16.06 1.11
CA ALA A 326 -1.32 -15.65 1.21
C ALA A 326 -1.51 -14.13 1.13
N VAL A 327 -2.77 -13.74 0.98
CA VAL A 327 -3.23 -12.36 1.15
C VAL A 327 -4.48 -12.35 2.02
N GLN A 328 -4.49 -11.55 3.08
CA GLN A 328 -5.67 -11.22 3.84
C GLN A 328 -6.44 -10.12 3.10
N VAL A 329 -7.71 -10.36 2.84
CA VAL A 329 -8.63 -9.35 2.30
C VAL A 329 -9.57 -8.93 3.41
N TYR A 330 -9.52 -7.64 3.75
CA TYR A 330 -10.35 -7.07 4.80
C TYR A 330 -11.10 -5.83 4.28
N THR A 331 -12.38 -5.71 4.60
CA THR A 331 -13.27 -4.66 4.11
C THR A 331 -13.65 -3.64 5.19
N SER A 332 -12.69 -3.28 6.04
CA SER A 332 -12.83 -2.27 7.09
C SER A 332 -14.07 -2.49 8.01
N ASN A 333 -14.37 -3.75 8.33
CA ASN A 333 -15.58 -4.14 9.05
C ASN A 333 -15.70 -3.53 10.47
N GLY A 334 -14.56 -3.17 11.09
CA GLY A 334 -14.50 -2.53 12.40
C GLY A 334 -14.74 -1.01 12.38
N MET A 335 -14.78 -0.38 11.21
CA MET A 335 -15.01 1.06 11.10
C MET A 335 -16.49 1.39 11.28
N ASN A 336 -16.80 2.21 12.29
CA ASN A 336 -18.18 2.49 12.73
C ASN A 336 -18.57 3.97 12.67
N GLY A 337 -17.72 4.82 12.05
CA GLY A 337 -17.91 6.27 11.97
C GLY A 337 -17.35 7.05 13.16
N SER A 338 -16.64 6.41 14.10
CA SER A 338 -15.99 7.11 15.23
C SER A 338 -14.64 7.73 14.86
N VAL A 339 -14.01 7.30 13.77
CA VAL A 339 -12.72 7.80 13.30
C VAL A 339 -12.93 8.82 12.20
N VAL A 340 -12.35 10.01 12.35
CA VAL A 340 -12.31 11.05 11.31
C VAL A 340 -11.00 10.91 10.55
N GLY A 341 -11.09 10.63 9.26
CA GLY A 341 -9.94 10.46 8.38
C GLY A 341 -9.26 11.76 7.96
N SER A 342 -8.13 11.63 7.28
CA SER A 342 -7.35 12.75 6.71
C SER A 342 -8.14 13.58 5.70
N SER A 343 -9.11 12.97 5.00
CA SER A 343 -10.07 13.67 4.12
C SER A 343 -11.06 14.59 4.85
N GLY A 344 -11.13 14.52 6.20
CA GLY A 344 -12.12 15.22 7.00
C GLY A 344 -13.48 14.54 7.10
N THR A 345 -13.66 13.37 6.49
CA THR A 345 -14.85 12.53 6.61
C THR A 345 -14.66 11.44 7.66
N THR A 346 -15.76 10.89 8.19
CA THR A 346 -15.68 9.72 9.09
C THR A 346 -15.59 8.44 8.29
N TYR A 347 -14.77 7.50 8.75
CA TYR A 347 -14.67 6.18 8.11
C TYR A 347 -15.71 5.21 8.66
N ARG A 348 -16.37 4.50 7.75
CA ARG A 348 -17.39 3.50 8.04
C ARG A 348 -17.04 2.16 7.42
N GLN A 349 -17.75 1.13 7.82
CA GLN A 349 -17.63 -0.20 7.23
C GLN A 349 -17.73 -0.12 5.69
N THR A 350 -16.86 -0.87 5.00
CA THR A 350 -16.80 -0.94 3.53
C THR A 350 -16.37 0.38 2.85
N GLU A 351 -15.77 1.34 3.56
CA GLU A 351 -15.21 2.55 2.95
C GLU A 351 -13.74 2.42 2.57
N GLY A 352 -13.13 1.29 2.92
CA GLY A 352 -11.80 0.87 2.48
C GLY A 352 -11.68 -0.64 2.42
N PHE A 353 -10.64 -1.12 1.74
CA PHE A 353 -10.22 -2.52 1.78
C PHE A 353 -8.71 -2.60 1.95
N THR A 354 -8.23 -3.71 2.53
CA THR A 354 -6.81 -4.03 2.63
C THR A 354 -6.46 -5.24 1.77
N LEU A 355 -5.19 -5.30 1.35
CA LEU A 355 -4.56 -6.46 0.73
C LEU A 355 -3.28 -6.76 1.51
N GLU A 356 -3.42 -7.43 2.64
CA GLU A 356 -2.32 -7.72 3.55
C GLU A 356 -1.65 -9.03 3.14
N THR A 357 -0.57 -8.93 2.40
CA THR A 357 0.25 -10.09 2.01
C THR A 357 1.05 -10.57 3.21
N GLN A 358 0.91 -11.84 3.57
CA GLN A 358 1.45 -12.38 4.81
C GLN A 358 1.46 -13.91 4.81
N HIS A 359 2.10 -14.51 5.81
CA HIS A 359 1.88 -15.90 6.19
C HIS A 359 0.48 -16.07 6.80
N PHE A 360 0.01 -17.33 6.87
CA PHE A 360 -1.33 -17.59 7.40
C PHE A 360 -1.41 -17.18 8.88
N PRO A 361 -2.51 -16.53 9.30
CA PRO A 361 -2.71 -16.20 10.71
C PRO A 361 -2.66 -17.47 11.58
N ASP A 362 -2.19 -17.33 12.82
CA ASP A 362 -2.07 -18.40 13.82
C ASP A 362 -1.20 -19.60 13.39
N SER A 363 -0.30 -19.44 12.40
CA SER A 363 0.59 -20.53 11.92
C SER A 363 1.38 -21.20 13.05
N PRO A 364 1.90 -20.52 14.08
CA PRO A 364 2.61 -21.20 15.17
C PRO A 364 1.78 -22.26 15.91
N ASN A 365 0.45 -22.15 15.87
CA ASN A 365 -0.51 -23.06 16.49
C ASN A 365 -1.17 -24.01 15.50
N LYS A 366 -0.78 -24.00 14.21
CA LYS A 366 -1.36 -24.80 13.12
C LYS A 366 -0.27 -25.57 12.40
N PRO A 367 0.04 -26.81 12.79
CA PRO A 367 1.18 -27.57 12.24
C PRO A 367 1.13 -27.81 10.71
N ASN A 368 -0.06 -27.72 10.10
CA ASN A 368 -0.26 -27.87 8.67
C ASN A 368 -0.15 -26.56 7.87
N PHE A 369 0.05 -25.42 8.55
CA PHE A 369 0.28 -24.13 7.90
C PHE A 369 1.77 -23.93 7.61
N PRO A 370 2.14 -23.04 6.68
CA PRO A 370 3.53 -22.67 6.47
C PRO A 370 4.16 -22.17 7.77
N THR A 371 5.42 -22.59 8.01
CA THR A 371 6.13 -22.16 9.22
C THR A 371 6.43 -20.69 9.19
N THR A 372 6.31 -20.05 10.36
CA THR A 372 6.71 -18.66 10.61
C THR A 372 7.89 -18.57 11.58
N GLU A 373 8.55 -19.69 11.84
CA GLU A 373 9.74 -19.76 12.69
C GLU A 373 10.94 -19.10 11.99
N LEU A 374 11.64 -18.21 12.71
CA LEU A 374 12.90 -17.61 12.29
C LEU A 374 13.98 -18.00 13.31
N LYS A 375 15.11 -18.52 12.84
CA LYS A 375 16.24 -18.98 13.68
C LYS A 375 17.44 -18.05 13.56
N PRO A 376 18.28 -17.99 14.60
CA PRO A 376 19.57 -17.31 14.52
C PRO A 376 20.39 -17.76 13.30
N GLY A 377 20.97 -16.78 12.59
CA GLY A 377 21.74 -17.03 11.37
C GLY A 377 20.91 -17.20 10.12
N GLN A 378 19.59 -17.20 10.21
CA GLN A 378 18.68 -17.07 9.07
C GLN A 378 18.26 -15.60 8.91
N GLU A 379 18.00 -15.21 7.68
CA GLU A 379 17.39 -13.92 7.35
C GLU A 379 16.08 -14.19 6.59
N PHE A 380 15.01 -13.62 7.08
CA PHE A 380 13.72 -13.64 6.40
C PHE A 380 13.68 -12.52 5.38
N HIS A 381 13.25 -12.85 4.16
CA HIS A 381 13.01 -11.88 3.12
C HIS A 381 11.58 -12.04 2.57
N SER A 382 10.91 -10.93 2.38
CA SER A 382 9.61 -10.88 1.72
C SER A 382 9.49 -9.64 0.88
N THR A 383 8.78 -9.74 -0.23
CA THR A 383 8.50 -8.61 -1.13
C THR A 383 7.01 -8.55 -1.44
N THR A 384 6.46 -7.35 -1.36
CA THR A 384 5.12 -7.03 -1.85
C THR A 384 5.19 -5.85 -2.81
N ILE A 385 4.48 -5.90 -3.92
CA ILE A 385 4.40 -4.82 -4.91
C ILE A 385 2.94 -4.46 -5.13
N PHE A 386 2.61 -3.19 -4.91
CA PHE A 386 1.35 -2.59 -5.33
C PHE A 386 1.62 -1.74 -6.57
N ARG A 387 1.19 -2.22 -7.74
CA ARG A 387 1.31 -1.48 -9.01
C ARG A 387 0.03 -0.70 -9.26
N PHE A 388 0.16 0.60 -9.47
CA PHE A 388 -0.93 1.50 -9.76
C PHE A 388 -1.02 1.75 -11.25
N ALA A 389 -2.23 1.69 -11.81
CA ALA A 389 -2.48 1.92 -13.22
C ALA A 389 -3.88 2.48 -13.45
N THR A 390 -4.18 2.82 -14.69
CA THR A 390 -5.51 3.28 -15.10
C THR A 390 -5.96 2.46 -16.31
N ASP A 391 -7.16 1.83 -16.21
CA ASP A 391 -7.78 0.99 -17.26
C ASP A 391 -6.83 -0.07 -17.86
N ALA A 392 -5.85 -0.53 -17.07
CA ALA A 392 -4.86 -1.50 -17.53
C ALA A 392 -5.47 -2.91 -17.70
N PRO A 393 -5.05 -3.67 -18.73
CA PRO A 393 -5.45 -5.07 -18.87
C PRO A 393 -4.96 -5.90 -17.67
N LEU A 394 -5.62 -7.03 -17.40
CA LEU A 394 -5.15 -7.98 -16.40
C LEU A 394 -3.71 -8.43 -16.73
N PRO A 395 -2.81 -8.50 -15.75
CA PRO A 395 -1.52 -9.11 -15.95
C PRO A 395 -1.69 -10.57 -16.40
N SER A 396 -0.75 -11.06 -17.23
CA SER A 396 -0.76 -12.47 -17.62
C SER A 396 -0.56 -13.33 -16.37
N LEU A 397 -1.60 -14.08 -16.01
CA LEU A 397 -1.50 -15.05 -14.92
C LEU A 397 -0.69 -16.26 -15.42
N PRO A 398 0.28 -16.79 -14.66
CA PRO A 398 0.85 -18.10 -14.96
C PRO A 398 -0.28 -19.15 -14.94
N ARG A 399 -0.36 -19.95 -15.99
CA ARG A 399 -1.32 -21.06 -16.12
C ARG A 399 -0.89 -22.23 -15.25
#